data_c67380d8499f04f499911340d311308f
#
_entry.id   c67380d8499f04f499911340d311308f
#
_cell.length_a   1.000
_cell.length_b   1.000
_cell.length_c   1.000
_cell.angle_alpha   90.00
_cell.angle_beta   90.00
_cell.angle_gamma   90.00
#
_symmetry.space_group_name_H-M   'P 1'
#
loop_
_entity.id
_entity.type
_entity.pdbx_description
1 polymer ?
#
loop_
_entity_poly.entity_id
_entity_poly.type
_entity_poly.pdbx_seq_one_letter_code
_entity_poly.pdbx_strand_id
1 'polypeptide(L)'
;MTTKTKSSAKPKLDFTSGWGYAPAPESSEHIKLEKRYGHFINGQFVKPSGGKYFPTINPSTEKQISEVALGDARDIDKAVKAARSAYEKVWKKMPGSERGKYLYRVARIIQERARELSVIESMDGGKSIRESRDIDIPLAAAHFFYYAGWADKLEYAFPNRKVEPVGVAGQIIPWNFPLLMAAWKIAPALACGNTVVLKPAETTPLTAMKLAGIFRDAGLPPGVVNIVNGDGRAGAALVNHPGIDKVAFTGSTDVGKIIQKAIAGTKKKATLELGGKAAIIIFEDAAIDQAVEGIINGIFFNQGHVCCAGSRLFVQESVADLVIRKLKDRMQTLIVGDPMDKNTDIGAINSKEQLDKINDYLKIGVEEGAEMWQSGCAIPKNGYYCRPTIFLHVSQSHRIVQEEIFGPVLAIQTFRTVDEVIEKANNTPFGLSAGVWTDKGSKIFNLTNKLRAGVIWANTYNKFDPTSPFGGYKESGFGREGGLHGLMPYVNLK
;
A
#
# COMPACT_ATOMS: atom_id res chain seq x y z
N MET A 1 3.62 67.55 25.04
CA MET A 1 2.97 66.36 24.39
C MET A 1 3.64 65.08 24.88
N THR A 2 3.03 64.45 25.85
CA THR A 2 3.57 63.23 26.49
C THR A 2 2.96 62.05 25.81
N THR A 3 3.76 61.32 25.04
CA THR A 3 3.37 60.04 24.39
C THR A 3 3.29 58.94 25.44
N LYS A 4 2.08 58.44 25.71
CA LYS A 4 1.83 57.25 26.50
C LYS A 4 2.24 56.01 25.68
N THR A 5 3.33 55.37 26.05
CA THR A 5 3.69 54.02 25.60
C THR A 5 2.67 53.01 26.12
N LYS A 6 1.91 52.36 25.23
CA LYS A 6 1.08 51.19 25.55
C LYS A 6 1.98 50.05 25.97
N SER A 7 1.93 49.69 27.24
CA SER A 7 2.50 48.40 27.73
C SER A 7 1.80 47.25 27.06
N SER A 8 2.48 46.52 26.21
CA SER A 8 2.00 45.22 25.70
C SER A 8 2.05 44.22 26.85
N ALA A 9 0.89 43.82 27.36
CA ALA A 9 0.81 42.73 28.32
C ALA A 9 1.42 41.48 27.69
N LYS A 10 2.40 40.86 28.35
CA LYS A 10 2.96 39.55 27.94
C LYS A 10 1.82 38.55 27.92
N PRO A 11 1.72 37.72 26.86
CA PRO A 11 0.69 36.67 26.81
C PRO A 11 0.85 35.75 28.03
N LYS A 12 -0.21 35.58 28.79
CA LYS A 12 -0.28 34.60 29.87
C LYS A 12 -0.29 33.21 29.21
N LEU A 13 0.72 32.41 29.48
CA LEU A 13 0.72 31.01 29.10
C LEU A 13 -0.34 30.28 29.95
N ASP A 14 -1.33 29.75 29.29
CA ASP A 14 -2.35 28.90 29.91
C ASP A 14 -1.93 27.41 29.75
N PHE A 15 -1.53 26.82 30.86
CA PHE A 15 -1.13 25.41 30.91
C PHE A 15 -2.31 24.47 31.17
N THR A 16 -3.53 24.99 31.26
CA THR A 16 -4.77 24.20 31.48
C THR A 16 -5.54 23.94 30.19
N SER A 17 -5.29 24.73 29.14
CA SER A 17 -5.82 24.45 27.80
C SER A 17 -4.95 23.39 27.10
N GLY A 18 -5.59 22.42 26.45
CA GLY A 18 -4.87 21.40 25.66
C GLY A 18 -3.90 22.05 24.67
N TRP A 19 -2.66 21.58 24.64
CA TRP A 19 -1.64 22.08 23.73
C TRP A 19 -2.00 21.68 22.30
N GLY A 20 -2.33 22.65 21.46
CA GLY A 20 -2.45 22.47 20.01
C GLY A 20 -1.09 22.74 19.34
N TYR A 21 -0.66 21.85 18.47
CA TYR A 21 0.51 22.12 17.63
C TYR A 21 0.17 23.19 16.58
N ALA A 22 1.09 24.13 16.37
CA ALA A 22 0.96 25.05 15.25
C ALA A 22 1.02 24.27 13.92
N PRO A 23 0.27 24.67 12.89
CA PRO A 23 0.36 24.07 11.57
C PRO A 23 1.81 24.03 11.06
N ALA A 24 2.23 22.89 10.55
CA ALA A 24 3.59 22.67 10.05
C ALA A 24 3.58 22.07 8.62
N PRO A 25 3.02 22.80 7.63
CA PRO A 25 2.86 22.29 6.27
C PRO A 25 4.21 22.03 5.60
N GLU A 26 4.32 20.93 4.88
CA GLU A 26 5.42 20.69 3.97
C GLU A 26 5.24 21.54 2.72
N SER A 27 6.32 22.15 2.23
CA SER A 27 6.27 22.95 1.01
C SER A 27 6.20 22.07 -0.24
N SER A 28 5.28 22.42 -1.13
CA SER A 28 5.19 21.85 -2.48
C SER A 28 5.80 22.74 -3.58
N GLU A 29 6.35 23.90 -3.24
CA GLU A 29 6.87 24.88 -4.22
C GLU A 29 8.06 24.35 -5.05
N HIS A 30 8.83 23.43 -4.47
CA HIS A 30 9.96 22.79 -5.15
C HIS A 30 9.53 21.67 -6.11
N ILE A 31 8.25 21.30 -6.12
CA ILE A 31 7.72 20.22 -6.95
C ILE A 31 7.39 20.73 -8.34
N LYS A 32 8.05 20.15 -9.33
CA LYS A 32 7.73 20.40 -10.74
C LYS A 32 6.93 19.24 -11.29
N LEU A 33 5.64 19.46 -11.49
CA LEU A 33 4.76 18.52 -12.19
C LEU A 33 4.55 19.00 -13.61
N GLU A 34 4.58 18.04 -14.53
CA GLU A 34 4.19 18.31 -15.92
C GLU A 34 2.68 18.55 -16.00
N LYS A 35 2.26 19.47 -16.85
CA LYS A 35 0.83 19.67 -17.11
C LYS A 35 0.18 18.40 -17.63
N ARG A 36 0.96 17.56 -18.33
CA ARG A 36 0.48 16.35 -18.98
C ARG A 36 1.58 15.29 -19.07
N TYR A 37 1.32 14.07 -18.59
CA TYR A 37 2.23 12.93 -18.69
C TYR A 37 1.79 11.95 -19.78
N GLY A 38 2.75 11.51 -20.62
CA GLY A 38 2.59 10.42 -21.57
C GLY A 38 2.74 9.03 -20.91
N HIS A 39 2.85 7.98 -21.74
CA HIS A 39 3.37 6.68 -21.31
C HIS A 39 4.90 6.71 -21.31
N PHE A 40 5.53 5.77 -20.60
CA PHE A 40 6.97 5.54 -20.71
C PHE A 40 7.20 4.20 -21.42
N ILE A 41 7.61 4.25 -22.68
CA ILE A 41 7.81 3.06 -23.53
C ILE A 41 9.17 3.16 -24.20
N ASN A 42 9.94 2.08 -24.15
CA ASN A 42 11.26 1.98 -24.76
C ASN A 42 12.22 3.12 -24.36
N GLY A 43 12.20 3.49 -23.06
CA GLY A 43 13.07 4.54 -22.51
C GLY A 43 12.63 5.98 -22.81
N GLN A 44 11.47 6.20 -23.40
CA GLN A 44 10.96 7.52 -23.80
C GLN A 44 9.54 7.77 -23.31
N PHE A 45 9.24 9.03 -23.01
CA PHE A 45 7.87 9.49 -22.79
C PHE A 45 7.15 9.67 -24.12
N VAL A 46 6.04 8.96 -24.32
CA VAL A 46 5.30 8.94 -25.58
C VAL A 46 3.83 9.30 -25.36
N LYS A 47 3.21 9.93 -26.36
CA LYS A 47 1.77 10.24 -26.33
C LYS A 47 0.93 8.96 -26.45
N PRO A 48 -0.29 8.93 -25.87
CA PRO A 48 -1.19 7.79 -26.03
C PRO A 48 -1.63 7.63 -27.49
N SER A 49 -1.73 6.38 -27.95
CA SER A 49 -2.15 6.04 -29.31
C SER A 49 -3.54 6.56 -29.65
N GLY A 50 -4.43 6.65 -28.66
CA GLY A 50 -5.78 7.21 -28.81
C GLY A 50 -5.84 8.73 -28.64
N GLY A 51 -4.76 9.41 -28.34
CA GLY A 51 -4.70 10.87 -28.12
C GLY A 51 -5.44 11.36 -26.88
N LYS A 52 -5.98 10.45 -26.04
CA LYS A 52 -6.81 10.79 -24.88
C LYS A 52 -5.97 10.83 -23.60
N TYR A 53 -6.41 11.70 -22.68
CA TYR A 53 -5.84 11.87 -21.33
C TYR A 53 -6.96 11.92 -20.32
N PHE A 54 -6.64 11.65 -19.06
CA PHE A 54 -7.55 11.76 -17.93
C PHE A 54 -6.87 12.55 -16.79
N PRO A 55 -7.65 13.28 -15.96
CA PRO A 55 -7.09 14.05 -14.86
C PRO A 55 -6.67 13.15 -13.71
N THR A 56 -5.59 13.51 -13.00
CA THR A 56 -5.34 13.06 -11.64
C THR A 56 -5.70 14.17 -10.67
N ILE A 57 -6.34 13.80 -9.56
CA ILE A 57 -7.00 14.73 -8.63
C ILE A 57 -6.32 14.63 -7.27
N ASN A 58 -6.03 15.78 -6.65
CA ASN A 58 -5.62 15.81 -5.26
C ASN A 58 -6.84 15.59 -4.36
N PRO A 59 -6.92 14.48 -3.63
CA PRO A 59 -8.11 14.15 -2.84
C PRO A 59 -8.34 15.08 -1.63
N SER A 60 -7.31 15.81 -1.18
CA SER A 60 -7.46 16.78 -0.08
C SER A 60 -8.09 18.10 -0.52
N THR A 61 -8.01 18.44 -1.80
CA THR A 61 -8.50 19.70 -2.36
C THR A 61 -9.53 19.55 -3.47
N GLU A 62 -9.73 18.33 -3.96
CA GLU A 62 -10.58 17.98 -5.12
C GLU A 62 -10.15 18.65 -6.43
N LYS A 63 -8.94 19.22 -6.45
CA LYS A 63 -8.41 19.93 -7.63
C LYS A 63 -7.56 19.00 -8.50
N GLN A 64 -7.64 19.22 -9.80
CA GLN A 64 -6.77 18.56 -10.74
C GLN A 64 -5.32 18.97 -10.52
N ILE A 65 -4.42 17.99 -10.45
CA ILE A 65 -2.97 18.19 -10.32
C ILE A 65 -2.30 18.15 -11.70
N SER A 66 -2.67 17.19 -12.53
CA SER A 66 -2.10 16.94 -13.85
C SER A 66 -3.07 16.17 -14.73
N GLU A 67 -2.70 15.91 -15.98
CA GLU A 67 -3.36 14.96 -16.87
C GLU A 67 -2.41 13.82 -17.20
N VAL A 68 -2.94 12.62 -17.34
CA VAL A 68 -2.15 11.42 -17.63
C VAL A 68 -2.73 10.69 -18.83
N ALA A 69 -1.87 10.14 -19.66
CA ALA A 69 -2.24 9.43 -20.88
C ALA A 69 -3.22 8.27 -20.59
N LEU A 70 -4.32 8.21 -21.34
CA LEU A 70 -5.26 7.08 -21.32
C LEU A 70 -4.84 6.06 -22.39
N GLY A 71 -4.14 5.03 -21.94
CA GLY A 71 -3.65 3.93 -22.76
C GLY A 71 -4.74 2.97 -23.19
N ASP A 72 -4.53 2.39 -24.35
CA ASP A 72 -5.37 1.32 -24.90
C ASP A 72 -4.53 0.09 -25.29
N ALA A 73 -5.17 -0.90 -25.92
CA ALA A 73 -4.51 -2.13 -26.34
C ALA A 73 -3.31 -1.90 -27.28
N ARG A 74 -3.32 -0.83 -28.06
CA ARG A 74 -2.21 -0.46 -28.98
C ARG A 74 -0.97 -0.01 -28.20
N ASP A 75 -1.17 0.74 -27.10
CA ASP A 75 -0.08 1.20 -26.25
C ASP A 75 0.51 0.02 -25.44
N ILE A 76 -0.34 -0.89 -24.98
CA ILE A 76 0.08 -2.15 -24.34
C ILE A 76 0.90 -2.99 -25.31
N ASP A 77 0.43 -3.17 -26.56
CA ASP A 77 1.17 -3.93 -27.58
C ASP A 77 2.56 -3.34 -27.85
N LYS A 78 2.65 -2.00 -28.00
CA LYS A 78 3.95 -1.32 -28.15
C LYS A 78 4.88 -1.56 -26.96
N ALA A 79 4.36 -1.45 -25.75
CA ALA A 79 5.13 -1.66 -24.51
C ALA A 79 5.61 -3.12 -24.38
N VAL A 80 4.74 -4.09 -24.68
CA VAL A 80 5.10 -5.51 -24.63
C VAL A 80 6.13 -5.86 -25.70
N LYS A 81 6.00 -5.33 -26.91
CA LYS A 81 7.01 -5.50 -27.98
C LYS A 81 8.36 -4.93 -27.59
N ALA A 82 8.39 -3.72 -26.99
CA ALA A 82 9.61 -3.12 -26.46
C ALA A 82 10.23 -3.98 -25.35
N ALA A 83 9.42 -4.43 -24.39
CA ALA A 83 9.86 -5.30 -23.30
C ALA A 83 10.43 -6.63 -23.84
N ARG A 84 9.76 -7.27 -24.79
CA ARG A 84 10.22 -8.53 -25.40
C ARG A 84 11.54 -8.34 -26.13
N SER A 85 11.68 -7.27 -26.93
CA SER A 85 12.94 -6.96 -27.60
C SER A 85 14.09 -6.71 -26.62
N ALA A 86 13.86 -5.94 -25.58
CA ALA A 86 14.86 -5.68 -24.53
C ALA A 86 15.23 -6.96 -23.77
N TYR A 87 14.25 -7.82 -23.45
CA TYR A 87 14.47 -9.13 -22.84
C TYR A 87 15.39 -10.00 -23.69
N GLU A 88 15.05 -10.23 -24.97
CA GLU A 88 15.78 -11.14 -25.85
C GLU A 88 17.19 -10.64 -26.22
N LYS A 89 17.33 -9.34 -26.44
CA LYS A 89 18.57 -8.78 -26.97
C LYS A 89 19.56 -8.37 -25.89
N VAL A 90 19.07 -7.90 -24.72
CA VAL A 90 19.91 -7.23 -23.72
C VAL A 90 19.77 -7.89 -22.34
N TRP A 91 18.58 -7.83 -21.73
CA TRP A 91 18.44 -7.98 -20.28
C TRP A 91 18.68 -9.40 -19.77
N LYS A 92 18.13 -10.42 -20.44
CA LYS A 92 18.36 -11.82 -20.04
C LYS A 92 19.80 -12.29 -20.22
N LYS A 93 20.56 -11.62 -21.11
CA LYS A 93 21.97 -11.93 -21.39
C LYS A 93 22.92 -11.17 -20.45
N MET A 94 22.44 -10.13 -19.79
CA MET A 94 23.25 -9.29 -18.91
C MET A 94 23.60 -10.06 -17.64
N PRO A 95 24.89 -10.10 -17.21
CA PRO A 95 25.29 -10.71 -15.95
C PRO A 95 24.52 -10.13 -14.77
N GLY A 96 24.22 -10.96 -13.76
CA GLY A 96 23.51 -10.53 -12.56
C GLY A 96 24.21 -9.37 -11.84
N SER A 97 25.54 -9.38 -11.78
CA SER A 97 26.35 -8.30 -11.22
C SER A 97 26.11 -6.93 -11.92
N GLU A 98 25.93 -6.93 -13.24
CA GLU A 98 25.62 -5.71 -13.97
C GLU A 98 24.17 -5.27 -13.74
N ARG A 99 23.20 -6.20 -13.72
CA ARG A 99 21.80 -5.87 -13.38
C ARG A 99 21.70 -5.26 -11.98
N GLY A 100 22.44 -5.80 -11.01
CA GLY A 100 22.50 -5.28 -9.65
C GLY A 100 22.94 -3.81 -9.58
N LYS A 101 23.92 -3.40 -10.41
CA LYS A 101 24.38 -2.00 -10.46
C LYS A 101 23.28 -1.02 -10.88
N TYR A 102 22.40 -1.41 -11.80
CA TYR A 102 21.23 -0.58 -12.17
C TYR A 102 20.25 -0.43 -11.03
N LEU A 103 19.94 -1.53 -10.34
CA LEU A 103 19.04 -1.51 -9.19
C LEU A 103 19.59 -0.65 -8.04
N TYR A 104 20.90 -0.72 -7.75
CA TYR A 104 21.57 0.15 -6.78
C TYR A 104 21.46 1.63 -7.16
N ARG A 105 21.67 1.99 -8.45
CA ARG A 105 21.52 3.37 -8.91
C ARG A 105 20.09 3.85 -8.75
N VAL A 106 19.09 3.05 -9.11
CA VAL A 106 17.68 3.37 -8.92
C VAL A 106 17.38 3.64 -7.45
N ALA A 107 17.82 2.76 -6.55
CA ALA A 107 17.64 2.94 -5.12
C ALA A 107 18.26 4.24 -4.59
N ARG A 108 19.48 4.56 -5.03
CA ARG A 108 20.18 5.79 -4.66
C ARG A 108 19.44 7.04 -5.16
N ILE A 109 18.99 7.05 -6.39
CA ILE A 109 18.24 8.19 -6.94
C ILE A 109 16.90 8.36 -6.24
N ILE A 110 16.21 7.27 -5.85
CA ILE A 110 14.99 7.36 -5.01
C ILE A 110 15.31 8.05 -3.68
N GLN A 111 16.42 7.68 -3.01
CA GLN A 111 16.85 8.34 -1.77
C GLN A 111 17.18 9.82 -1.97
N GLU A 112 17.91 10.16 -3.03
CA GLU A 112 18.27 11.54 -3.36
C GLU A 112 17.04 12.42 -3.65
N ARG A 113 16.00 11.82 -4.24
CA ARG A 113 14.74 12.50 -4.59
C ARG A 113 13.61 12.21 -3.59
N ALA A 114 13.94 11.70 -2.38
CA ALA A 114 12.94 11.23 -1.43
C ALA A 114 11.91 12.30 -1.05
N ARG A 115 12.34 13.55 -0.83
CA ARG A 115 11.43 14.65 -0.50
C ARG A 115 10.45 14.95 -1.64
N GLU A 116 10.93 15.03 -2.88
CA GLU A 116 10.08 15.23 -4.06
C GLU A 116 9.03 14.11 -4.16
N LEU A 117 9.48 12.86 -4.07
CA LEU A 117 8.61 11.69 -4.20
C LEU A 117 7.58 11.63 -3.08
N SER A 118 7.96 11.94 -1.83
CA SER A 118 7.04 11.94 -0.70
C SER A 118 5.92 12.96 -0.85
N VAL A 119 6.25 14.18 -1.29
CA VAL A 119 5.27 15.24 -1.53
C VAL A 119 4.30 14.83 -2.64
N ILE A 120 4.80 14.28 -3.74
CA ILE A 120 3.96 13.81 -4.86
C ILE A 120 3.06 12.66 -4.42
N GLU A 121 3.58 11.68 -3.66
CA GLU A 121 2.82 10.55 -3.13
C GLU A 121 1.65 11.03 -2.25
N SER A 122 1.90 12.02 -1.38
CA SER A 122 0.86 12.60 -0.52
C SER A 122 -0.16 13.43 -1.30
N MET A 123 0.28 14.22 -2.27
CA MET A 123 -0.63 15.03 -3.10
C MET A 123 -1.53 14.18 -4.01
N ASP A 124 -1.01 13.08 -4.55
CA ASP A 124 -1.71 12.19 -5.48
C ASP A 124 -2.59 11.17 -4.74
N GLY A 125 -2.13 10.70 -3.57
CA GLY A 125 -2.78 9.62 -2.81
C GLY A 125 -3.65 10.08 -1.64
N GLY A 126 -3.44 11.28 -1.10
CA GLY A 126 -4.14 11.80 0.07
C GLY A 126 -3.58 11.38 1.42
N LYS A 127 -2.57 10.50 1.47
CA LYS A 127 -1.95 10.05 2.72
C LYS A 127 -1.09 11.13 3.38
N SER A 128 -0.88 11.03 4.70
CA SER A 128 -0.09 12.02 5.42
C SER A 128 1.36 12.05 4.93
N ILE A 129 1.95 13.26 4.86
CA ILE A 129 3.35 13.45 4.44
C ILE A 129 4.34 12.69 5.32
N ARG A 130 4.00 12.47 6.60
CA ARG A 130 4.84 11.67 7.51
C ARG A 130 4.94 10.23 7.03
N GLU A 131 3.82 9.64 6.62
CA GLU A 131 3.79 8.24 6.14
C GLU A 131 4.53 8.08 4.83
N SER A 132 4.31 8.97 3.87
CA SER A 132 5.04 8.96 2.60
C SER A 132 6.54 9.12 2.82
N ARG A 133 6.96 10.10 3.66
CA ARG A 133 8.36 10.45 3.91
C ARG A 133 9.10 9.39 4.74
N ASP A 134 8.46 8.89 5.79
CA ASP A 134 9.15 8.08 6.80
C ASP A 134 9.01 6.58 6.55
N ILE A 135 8.04 6.16 5.72
CA ILE A 135 7.73 4.75 5.46
C ILE A 135 7.82 4.43 3.97
N ASP A 136 6.96 5.01 3.12
CA ASP A 136 6.75 4.54 1.75
C ASP A 136 8.00 4.70 0.88
N ILE A 137 8.54 5.90 0.84
CA ILE A 137 9.69 6.20 -0.03
C ILE A 137 10.96 5.50 0.44
N PRO A 138 11.33 5.52 1.75
CA PRO A 138 12.45 4.74 2.24
C PRO A 138 12.33 3.24 1.98
N LEU A 139 11.13 2.66 2.17
CA LEU A 139 10.90 1.25 1.95
C LEU A 139 10.95 0.88 0.46
N ALA A 140 10.48 1.76 -0.43
CA ALA A 140 10.61 1.59 -1.88
C ALA A 140 12.10 1.52 -2.30
N ALA A 141 12.94 2.42 -1.79
CA ALA A 141 14.38 2.37 -2.03
C ALA A 141 15.01 1.08 -1.46
N ALA A 142 14.60 0.68 -0.25
CA ALA A 142 15.11 -0.51 0.42
C ALA A 142 14.81 -1.79 -0.38
N HIS A 143 13.67 -1.91 -1.06
CA HIS A 143 13.37 -3.03 -1.95
C HIS A 143 14.34 -3.10 -3.15
N PHE A 144 14.65 -1.97 -3.77
CA PHE A 144 15.63 -1.94 -4.85
C PHE A 144 17.04 -2.32 -4.34
N PHE A 145 17.46 -1.86 -3.17
CA PHE A 145 18.74 -2.27 -2.55
C PHE A 145 18.77 -3.76 -2.27
N TYR A 146 17.73 -4.29 -1.64
CA TYR A 146 17.66 -5.70 -1.28
C TYR A 146 17.77 -6.61 -2.50
N TYR A 147 16.98 -6.36 -3.53
CA TYR A 147 17.00 -7.17 -4.74
C TYR A 147 18.21 -6.92 -5.63
N ALA A 148 18.84 -5.75 -5.55
CA ALA A 148 20.14 -5.53 -6.17
C ALA A 148 21.20 -6.50 -5.61
N GLY A 149 21.15 -6.75 -4.30
CA GLY A 149 22.02 -7.72 -3.63
C GLY A 149 21.78 -9.18 -4.03
N TRP A 150 20.60 -9.52 -4.56
CA TRP A 150 20.27 -10.85 -5.04
C TRP A 150 20.54 -11.08 -6.54
N ALA A 151 20.71 -10.03 -7.32
CA ALA A 151 20.79 -10.13 -8.78
C ALA A 151 21.94 -11.05 -9.27
N ASP A 152 23.05 -11.08 -8.57
CA ASP A 152 24.23 -11.93 -8.86
C ASP A 152 24.31 -13.20 -7.96
N LYS A 153 23.28 -13.46 -7.17
CA LYS A 153 23.24 -14.55 -6.18
C LYS A 153 22.05 -15.49 -6.34
N LEU A 154 21.42 -15.51 -7.51
CA LEU A 154 20.23 -16.33 -7.72
C LEU A 154 20.49 -17.82 -7.55
N GLU A 155 21.70 -18.33 -7.85
CA GLU A 155 22.10 -19.71 -7.62
C GLU A 155 22.17 -20.07 -6.13
N TYR A 156 22.48 -19.10 -5.24
CA TYR A 156 22.40 -19.31 -3.80
C TYR A 156 20.95 -19.30 -3.28
N ALA A 157 20.07 -18.52 -3.94
CA ALA A 157 18.65 -18.52 -3.63
C ALA A 157 17.99 -19.85 -4.00
N PHE A 158 18.50 -20.54 -5.04
CA PHE A 158 17.94 -21.77 -5.62
C PHE A 158 19.04 -22.82 -5.83
N PRO A 159 19.62 -23.38 -4.76
CA PRO A 159 20.74 -24.31 -4.85
C PRO A 159 20.40 -25.56 -5.68
N ASN A 160 21.35 -26.00 -6.46
CA ASN A 160 21.25 -27.17 -7.34
C ASN A 160 20.15 -27.08 -8.43
N ARG A 161 19.75 -25.85 -8.79
CA ARG A 161 18.77 -25.61 -9.84
C ARG A 161 19.33 -24.62 -10.87
N LYS A 162 19.08 -24.88 -12.14
CA LYS A 162 19.34 -23.88 -13.17
C LYS A 162 18.24 -22.82 -13.13
N VAL A 163 18.62 -21.58 -12.90
CA VAL A 163 17.71 -20.45 -12.79
C VAL A 163 17.61 -19.72 -14.12
N GLU A 164 16.41 -19.65 -14.67
CA GLU A 164 16.14 -18.89 -15.89
C GLU A 164 15.03 -17.86 -15.63
N PRO A 165 15.11 -16.62 -16.16
CA PRO A 165 14.01 -15.65 -16.03
C PRO A 165 12.74 -16.15 -16.73
N VAL A 166 11.58 -15.74 -16.22
CA VAL A 166 10.28 -16.11 -16.83
C VAL A 166 10.09 -15.44 -18.17
N GLY A 167 10.48 -14.16 -18.31
CA GLY A 167 10.33 -13.41 -19.55
C GLY A 167 9.83 -11.97 -19.33
N VAL A 168 8.70 -11.61 -19.94
CA VAL A 168 8.04 -10.32 -19.78
C VAL A 168 6.99 -10.39 -18.69
N ALA A 169 7.14 -9.56 -17.63
CA ALA A 169 6.20 -9.47 -16.54
C ALA A 169 5.24 -8.29 -16.76
N GLY A 170 3.94 -8.58 -16.89
CA GLY A 170 2.87 -7.60 -16.80
C GLY A 170 2.52 -7.37 -15.31
N GLN A 171 2.65 -6.13 -14.87
CA GLN A 171 2.46 -5.75 -13.46
C GLN A 171 1.37 -4.70 -13.34
N ILE A 172 0.43 -4.88 -12.42
CA ILE A 172 -0.66 -3.94 -12.13
C ILE A 172 -0.62 -3.65 -10.65
N ILE A 173 -0.53 -2.37 -10.29
CA ILE A 173 -0.40 -1.92 -8.91
C ILE A 173 -1.60 -1.11 -8.46
N PRO A 174 -1.94 -1.14 -7.15
CA PRO A 174 -3.03 -0.39 -6.57
C PRO A 174 -2.64 1.05 -6.28
N TRP A 175 -3.63 1.82 -5.80
CA TRP A 175 -3.49 3.25 -5.50
C TRP A 175 -3.04 3.57 -4.08
N ASN A 176 -3.06 2.60 -3.16
CA ASN A 176 -2.82 2.89 -1.73
C ASN A 176 -1.34 3.02 -1.34
N PHE A 177 -0.42 2.41 -2.09
CA PHE A 177 1.03 2.52 -1.94
C PHE A 177 1.73 2.56 -3.31
N PRO A 178 1.53 3.61 -4.12
CA PRO A 178 1.90 3.62 -5.54
C PRO A 178 3.36 3.28 -5.80
N LEU A 179 4.29 4.06 -5.22
CA LEU A 179 5.73 3.85 -5.45
C LEU A 179 6.24 2.57 -4.79
N LEU A 180 5.77 2.28 -3.57
CA LEU A 180 6.18 1.08 -2.85
C LEU A 180 5.76 -0.20 -3.59
N MET A 181 4.52 -0.27 -4.10
CA MET A 181 4.04 -1.44 -4.84
C MET A 181 4.71 -1.57 -6.21
N ALA A 182 5.08 -0.46 -6.85
CA ALA A 182 5.91 -0.50 -8.04
C ALA A 182 7.29 -1.10 -7.73
N ALA A 183 7.96 -0.64 -6.68
CA ALA A 183 9.26 -1.14 -6.26
C ALA A 183 9.20 -2.62 -5.87
N TRP A 184 8.16 -3.03 -5.13
CA TRP A 184 7.97 -4.40 -4.67
C TRP A 184 7.85 -5.42 -5.80
N LYS A 185 7.31 -4.99 -6.95
CA LYS A 185 7.14 -5.85 -8.14
C LYS A 185 8.28 -5.71 -9.16
N ILE A 186 8.75 -4.48 -9.41
CA ILE A 186 9.78 -4.23 -10.42
C ILE A 186 11.14 -4.76 -9.97
N ALA A 187 11.54 -4.50 -8.73
CA ALA A 187 12.89 -4.83 -8.26
C ALA A 187 13.21 -6.34 -8.36
N PRO A 188 12.39 -7.27 -7.84
CA PRO A 188 12.66 -8.71 -7.99
C PRO A 188 12.58 -9.17 -9.45
N ALA A 189 11.66 -8.62 -10.26
CA ALA A 189 11.56 -8.96 -11.67
C ALA A 189 12.86 -8.65 -12.41
N LEU A 190 13.40 -7.43 -12.22
CA LEU A 190 14.65 -7.00 -12.84
C LEU A 190 15.86 -7.78 -12.33
N ALA A 191 15.95 -8.04 -11.02
CA ALA A 191 17.03 -8.84 -10.43
C ALA A 191 17.09 -10.23 -11.05
N CYS A 192 15.94 -10.86 -11.27
CA CYS A 192 15.84 -12.18 -11.91
C CYS A 192 16.07 -12.16 -13.44
N GLY A 193 16.26 -10.99 -14.07
CA GLY A 193 16.51 -10.88 -15.52
C GLY A 193 15.25 -10.78 -16.38
N ASN A 194 14.09 -10.53 -15.79
CA ASN A 194 12.84 -10.25 -16.52
C ASN A 194 12.75 -8.78 -16.93
N THR A 195 11.94 -8.49 -17.94
CA THR A 195 11.53 -7.13 -18.31
C THR A 195 10.09 -6.88 -17.87
N VAL A 196 9.70 -5.61 -17.78
CA VAL A 196 8.45 -5.22 -17.12
C VAL A 196 7.61 -4.31 -18.02
N VAL A 197 6.30 -4.56 -18.00
CA VAL A 197 5.27 -3.61 -18.42
C VAL A 197 4.38 -3.36 -17.19
N LEU A 198 4.47 -2.15 -16.62
CA LEU A 198 3.72 -1.72 -15.44
C LEU A 198 2.49 -0.90 -15.84
N LYS A 199 1.34 -1.20 -15.24
CA LYS A 199 0.15 -0.34 -15.24
C LYS A 199 -0.11 0.17 -13.81
N PRO A 200 0.13 1.45 -13.51
CA PRO A 200 -0.25 2.05 -12.23
C PRO A 200 -1.77 2.24 -12.11
N ALA A 201 -2.25 2.47 -10.89
CA ALA A 201 -3.65 2.85 -10.67
C ALA A 201 -3.97 4.21 -11.29
N GLU A 202 -5.22 4.40 -11.69
CA GLU A 202 -5.70 5.60 -12.34
C GLU A 202 -5.64 6.83 -11.41
N THR A 203 -5.91 6.63 -10.14
CA THR A 203 -6.00 7.71 -9.15
C THR A 203 -4.65 8.13 -8.58
N THR A 204 -3.57 7.35 -8.80
CA THR A 204 -2.23 7.64 -8.25
C THR A 204 -1.10 7.31 -9.24
N PRO A 205 -1.07 7.91 -10.42
CA PRO A 205 -0.08 7.56 -11.45
C PRO A 205 1.25 8.33 -11.32
N LEU A 206 1.29 9.44 -10.56
CA LEU A 206 2.37 10.42 -10.68
C LEU A 206 3.73 9.91 -10.18
N THR A 207 3.78 9.17 -9.08
CA THR A 207 5.05 8.63 -8.58
C THR A 207 5.60 7.52 -9.49
N ALA A 208 4.74 6.76 -10.19
CA ALA A 208 5.17 5.83 -11.23
C ALA A 208 5.80 6.57 -12.43
N MET A 209 5.27 7.74 -12.80
CA MET A 209 5.83 8.57 -13.88
C MET A 209 7.17 9.22 -13.47
N LYS A 210 7.33 9.59 -12.19
CA LYS A 210 8.63 10.02 -11.65
C LYS A 210 9.65 8.88 -11.62
N LEU A 211 9.20 7.67 -11.25
CA LEU A 211 10.04 6.46 -11.28
C LEU A 211 10.52 6.15 -12.71
N ALA A 212 9.70 6.39 -13.74
CA ALA A 212 10.11 6.29 -15.14
C ALA A 212 11.32 7.19 -15.46
N GLY A 213 11.30 8.44 -14.98
CA GLY A 213 12.44 9.36 -15.07
C GLY A 213 13.67 8.81 -14.35
N ILE A 214 13.50 8.25 -13.17
CA ILE A 214 14.58 7.64 -12.37
C ILE A 214 15.22 6.46 -13.12
N PHE A 215 14.45 5.61 -13.79
CA PHE A 215 15.00 4.52 -14.60
C PHE A 215 15.88 5.04 -15.74
N ARG A 216 15.47 6.11 -16.41
CA ARG A 216 16.26 6.76 -17.45
C ARG A 216 17.55 7.36 -16.88
N ASP A 217 17.45 8.09 -15.77
CA ASP A 217 18.59 8.75 -15.11
C ASP A 217 19.58 7.71 -14.54
N ALA A 218 19.10 6.54 -14.12
CA ALA A 218 19.94 5.40 -13.73
C ALA A 218 20.61 4.71 -14.92
N GLY A 219 20.28 5.10 -16.16
CA GLY A 219 20.80 4.52 -17.39
C GLY A 219 20.26 3.13 -17.73
N LEU A 220 19.06 2.78 -17.22
CA LEU A 220 18.45 1.49 -17.51
C LEU A 220 18.22 1.31 -19.00
N PRO A 221 18.60 0.18 -19.61
CA PRO A 221 18.47 0.00 -21.05
C PRO A 221 17.02 0.20 -21.54
N PRO A 222 16.79 0.88 -22.67
CA PRO A 222 15.46 1.10 -23.23
C PRO A 222 14.65 -0.20 -23.35
N GLY A 223 13.37 -0.17 -22.98
CA GLY A 223 12.47 -1.31 -23.03
C GLY A 223 12.51 -2.28 -21.84
N VAL A 224 13.52 -2.20 -20.97
CA VAL A 224 13.61 -3.08 -19.78
C VAL A 224 12.43 -2.83 -18.82
N VAL A 225 12.07 -1.56 -18.61
CA VAL A 225 10.83 -1.15 -17.92
C VAL A 225 10.02 -0.28 -18.84
N ASN A 226 8.72 -0.56 -18.91
CA ASN A 226 7.74 0.24 -19.64
C ASN A 226 6.57 0.53 -18.70
N ILE A 227 6.00 1.73 -18.74
CA ILE A 227 4.88 2.14 -17.90
C ILE A 227 3.77 2.66 -18.80
N VAL A 228 2.62 2.00 -18.77
CA VAL A 228 1.44 2.38 -19.53
C VAL A 228 0.33 2.76 -18.56
N ASN A 229 0.00 4.06 -18.51
CA ASN A 229 -1.13 4.55 -17.75
C ASN A 229 -2.45 4.19 -18.44
N GLY A 230 -3.53 4.09 -17.69
CA GLY A 230 -4.84 3.79 -18.24
C GLY A 230 -5.74 3.15 -17.20
N ASP A 231 -6.99 2.95 -17.58
CA ASP A 231 -8.04 2.34 -16.76
C ASP A 231 -8.03 0.81 -16.80
N GLY A 232 -9.08 0.18 -16.30
CA GLY A 232 -9.24 -1.28 -16.30
C GLY A 232 -9.15 -1.92 -17.69
N ARG A 233 -9.45 -1.18 -18.77
CA ARG A 233 -9.34 -1.68 -20.16
C ARG A 233 -7.89 -1.90 -20.55
N ALA A 234 -6.99 -0.99 -20.16
CA ALA A 234 -5.55 -1.16 -20.36
C ALA A 234 -5.02 -2.34 -19.52
N GLY A 235 -5.52 -2.50 -18.26
CA GLY A 235 -5.19 -3.65 -17.42
C GLY A 235 -5.62 -4.98 -18.04
N ALA A 236 -6.85 -5.07 -18.55
CA ALA A 236 -7.35 -6.25 -19.25
C ALA A 236 -6.54 -6.56 -20.52
N ALA A 237 -6.18 -5.54 -21.31
CA ALA A 237 -5.32 -5.72 -22.48
C ALA A 237 -3.94 -6.28 -22.09
N LEU A 238 -3.35 -5.80 -20.99
CA LEU A 238 -2.06 -6.30 -20.47
C LEU A 238 -2.17 -7.76 -20.03
N VAL A 239 -3.18 -8.13 -19.25
CA VAL A 239 -3.40 -9.49 -18.74
C VAL A 239 -3.57 -10.49 -19.88
N ASN A 240 -4.36 -10.12 -20.90
CA ASN A 240 -4.69 -11.00 -22.03
C ASN A 240 -3.61 -11.01 -23.13
N HIS A 241 -2.62 -10.11 -23.09
CA HIS A 241 -1.64 -9.99 -24.16
C HIS A 241 -0.78 -11.27 -24.30
N PRO A 242 -0.67 -11.90 -25.49
CA PRO A 242 0.05 -13.17 -25.67
C PRO A 242 1.55 -13.08 -25.39
N GLY A 243 2.13 -11.90 -25.50
CA GLY A 243 3.55 -11.65 -25.21
C GLY A 243 3.88 -11.44 -23.72
N ILE A 244 2.93 -11.57 -22.82
CA ILE A 244 3.14 -11.56 -21.36
C ILE A 244 3.30 -13.00 -20.84
N ASP A 245 4.39 -13.26 -20.13
CA ASP A 245 4.71 -14.57 -19.55
C ASP A 245 4.28 -14.69 -18.09
N LYS A 246 4.20 -13.56 -17.38
CA LYS A 246 3.78 -13.49 -15.98
C LYS A 246 2.89 -12.28 -15.74
N VAL A 247 1.85 -12.47 -14.92
CA VAL A 247 1.02 -11.40 -14.36
C VAL A 247 1.29 -11.27 -12.86
N ALA A 248 1.62 -10.07 -12.40
CA ALA A 248 1.68 -9.73 -10.99
C ALA A 248 0.65 -8.62 -10.71
N PHE A 249 -0.31 -8.92 -9.87
CA PHE A 249 -1.41 -8.01 -9.55
C PHE A 249 -1.53 -7.81 -8.05
N THR A 250 -1.67 -6.56 -7.63
CA THR A 250 -2.16 -6.19 -6.31
C THR A 250 -3.36 -5.28 -6.46
N GLY A 251 -4.47 -5.61 -5.80
CA GLY A 251 -5.72 -4.86 -5.87
C GLY A 251 -6.90 -5.58 -5.25
N SER A 252 -8.13 -5.28 -5.72
CA SER A 252 -9.34 -5.88 -5.15
C SER A 252 -9.44 -7.38 -5.46
N THR A 253 -10.08 -8.12 -4.55
CA THR A 253 -10.35 -9.56 -4.70
C THR A 253 -11.16 -9.85 -5.96
N ASP A 254 -12.13 -9.01 -6.30
CA ASP A 254 -12.98 -9.22 -7.49
C ASP A 254 -12.17 -9.13 -8.79
N VAL A 255 -11.30 -8.12 -8.91
CA VAL A 255 -10.41 -8.00 -10.07
C VAL A 255 -9.40 -9.16 -10.09
N GLY A 256 -8.89 -9.61 -8.95
CA GLY A 256 -8.04 -10.79 -8.84
C GLY A 256 -8.73 -12.05 -9.40
N LYS A 257 -10.00 -12.27 -9.06
CA LYS A 257 -10.82 -13.38 -9.60
C LYS A 257 -11.01 -13.28 -11.12
N ILE A 258 -11.21 -12.06 -11.65
CA ILE A 258 -11.31 -11.82 -13.10
C ILE A 258 -9.99 -12.17 -13.80
N ILE A 259 -8.85 -11.70 -13.24
CA ILE A 259 -7.52 -11.99 -13.78
C ILE A 259 -7.25 -13.49 -13.76
N GLN A 260 -7.56 -14.17 -12.67
CA GLN A 260 -7.35 -15.62 -12.55
C GLN A 260 -8.14 -16.42 -13.61
N LYS A 261 -9.40 -16.02 -13.86
CA LYS A 261 -10.22 -16.59 -14.94
C LYS A 261 -9.60 -16.32 -16.32
N ALA A 262 -9.12 -15.11 -16.56
CA ALA A 262 -8.56 -14.69 -17.85
C ALA A 262 -7.26 -15.44 -18.21
N ILE A 263 -6.44 -15.81 -17.21
CA ILE A 263 -5.19 -16.54 -17.44
C ILE A 263 -5.32 -18.06 -17.32
N ALA A 264 -6.48 -18.57 -16.91
CA ALA A 264 -6.71 -20.00 -16.79
C ALA A 264 -6.48 -20.72 -18.13
N GLY A 265 -5.81 -21.85 -18.10
CA GLY A 265 -5.44 -22.62 -19.31
C GLY A 265 -4.29 -22.03 -20.13
N THR A 266 -3.73 -20.88 -19.73
CA THR A 266 -2.55 -20.30 -20.37
C THR A 266 -1.25 -20.77 -19.69
N LYS A 267 -0.08 -20.47 -20.31
CA LYS A 267 1.23 -20.72 -19.70
C LYS A 267 1.69 -19.60 -18.77
N LYS A 268 0.88 -18.55 -18.55
CA LYS A 268 1.25 -17.39 -17.74
C LYS A 268 1.38 -17.77 -16.28
N LYS A 269 2.49 -17.39 -15.64
CA LYS A 269 2.59 -17.40 -14.18
C LYS A 269 1.78 -16.24 -13.58
N ALA A 270 1.28 -16.43 -12.36
CA ALA A 270 0.59 -15.35 -11.66
C ALA A 270 1.04 -15.24 -10.20
N THR A 271 0.99 -14.00 -9.68
CA THR A 271 1.01 -13.68 -8.26
C THR A 271 -0.12 -12.69 -8.04
N LEU A 272 -1.01 -12.98 -7.10
CA LEU A 272 -2.15 -12.14 -6.77
C LEU A 272 -2.07 -11.78 -5.28
N GLU A 273 -1.96 -10.49 -4.99
CA GLU A 273 -2.04 -9.91 -3.66
C GLU A 273 -3.35 -9.12 -3.58
N LEU A 274 -4.30 -9.62 -2.79
CA LEU A 274 -5.68 -9.16 -2.82
C LEU A 274 -6.09 -8.59 -1.46
N GLY A 275 -7.40 -8.35 -1.29
CA GLY A 275 -7.98 -7.79 -0.09
C GLY A 275 -7.75 -8.61 1.18
N GLY A 276 -8.06 -8.01 2.32
CA GLY A 276 -7.95 -8.64 3.62
C GLY A 276 -9.00 -8.14 4.62
N LYS A 277 -9.16 -8.91 5.70
CA LYS A 277 -9.96 -8.56 6.87
C LYS A 277 -9.24 -9.04 8.13
N ALA A 278 -8.08 -8.42 8.39
CA ALA A 278 -7.14 -8.90 9.39
C ALA A 278 -7.68 -8.79 10.82
N ALA A 279 -7.27 -9.75 11.66
CA ALA A 279 -7.57 -9.79 13.07
C ALA A 279 -6.41 -9.17 13.89
N ILE A 280 -6.74 -8.28 14.83
CA ILE A 280 -5.87 -7.88 15.94
C ILE A 280 -6.41 -8.58 17.20
N ILE A 281 -5.58 -9.31 17.92
CA ILE A 281 -5.97 -10.10 19.08
C ILE A 281 -5.23 -9.58 20.31
N ILE A 282 -5.96 -9.13 21.33
CA ILE A 282 -5.40 -8.60 22.58
C ILE A 282 -5.77 -9.52 23.75
N PHE A 283 -4.76 -10.10 24.38
CA PHE A 283 -4.94 -10.89 25.61
C PHE A 283 -4.80 -10.02 26.85
N GLU A 284 -5.31 -10.52 27.99
CA GLU A 284 -5.26 -9.84 29.29
C GLU A 284 -3.85 -9.59 29.81
N ASP A 285 -2.89 -10.40 29.38
CA ASP A 285 -1.48 -10.32 29.76
C ASP A 285 -0.65 -9.44 28.78
N ALA A 286 -1.29 -8.74 27.86
CA ALA A 286 -0.62 -7.84 26.92
C ALA A 286 -0.21 -6.52 27.60
N ALA A 287 0.84 -5.89 27.10
CA ALA A 287 1.19 -4.51 27.40
C ALA A 287 0.15 -3.56 26.77
N ILE A 288 -0.93 -3.25 27.51
CA ILE A 288 -2.15 -2.65 26.96
C ILE A 288 -1.90 -1.30 26.26
N ASP A 289 -1.05 -0.43 26.83
CA ASP A 289 -0.78 0.87 26.20
C ASP A 289 -0.06 0.72 24.85
N GLN A 290 0.88 -0.21 24.76
CA GLN A 290 1.55 -0.53 23.49
C GLN A 290 0.58 -1.21 22.49
N ALA A 291 -0.32 -2.05 22.99
CA ALA A 291 -1.34 -2.68 22.17
C ALA A 291 -2.32 -1.64 21.58
N VAL A 292 -2.71 -0.62 22.36
CA VAL A 292 -3.54 0.49 21.87
C VAL A 292 -2.86 1.26 20.75
N GLU A 293 -1.57 1.62 20.89
CA GLU A 293 -0.81 2.24 19.79
C GLU A 293 -0.68 1.29 18.59
N GLY A 294 -0.54 -0.01 18.85
CA GLY A 294 -0.56 -1.05 17.81
C GLY A 294 -1.90 -1.13 17.05
N ILE A 295 -3.03 -0.97 17.75
CA ILE A 295 -4.36 -0.89 17.12
C ILE A 295 -4.46 0.37 16.27
N ILE A 296 -4.07 1.54 16.81
CA ILE A 296 -4.09 2.82 16.07
C ILE A 296 -3.28 2.68 14.76
N ASN A 297 -2.04 2.21 14.86
CA ASN A 297 -1.19 1.98 13.68
C ASN A 297 -1.77 0.89 12.76
N GLY A 298 -2.45 -0.12 13.32
CA GLY A 298 -3.00 -1.24 12.58
C GLY A 298 -4.17 -0.88 11.67
N ILE A 299 -5.00 0.12 12.06
CA ILE A 299 -6.23 0.44 11.32
C ILE A 299 -6.25 1.86 10.76
N PHE A 300 -5.60 2.85 11.40
CA PHE A 300 -5.69 4.24 10.95
C PHE A 300 -4.50 4.69 10.09
N PHE A 301 -3.40 3.93 10.08
CA PHE A 301 -2.31 4.11 9.13
C PHE A 301 -2.84 4.15 7.70
N ASN A 302 -2.36 5.10 6.90
CA ASN A 302 -2.82 5.33 5.53
C ASN A 302 -4.36 5.40 5.40
N GLN A 303 -5.06 6.07 6.32
CA GLN A 303 -6.53 6.21 6.36
C GLN A 303 -7.27 4.85 6.37
N GLY A 304 -6.62 3.77 6.81
CA GLY A 304 -7.15 2.41 6.71
C GLY A 304 -7.08 1.81 5.30
N HIS A 305 -6.42 2.46 4.36
CA HIS A 305 -6.22 2.00 2.98
C HIS A 305 -5.07 0.97 2.89
N VAL A 306 -5.14 -0.06 3.73
CA VAL A 306 -4.10 -1.08 3.84
C VAL A 306 -4.74 -2.46 3.73
N CYS A 307 -4.28 -3.27 2.79
CA CYS A 307 -4.82 -4.62 2.58
C CYS A 307 -4.71 -5.51 3.83
N CYS A 308 -3.68 -5.29 4.65
CA CYS A 308 -3.47 -5.98 5.91
C CYS A 308 -3.96 -5.15 7.13
N ALA A 309 -4.78 -4.10 6.95
CA ALA A 309 -5.32 -3.32 8.07
C ALA A 309 -6.03 -4.21 9.08
N GLY A 310 -5.70 -4.02 10.36
CA GLY A 310 -6.30 -4.75 11.47
C GLY A 310 -7.73 -4.31 11.74
N SER A 311 -8.62 -4.52 10.79
CA SER A 311 -9.99 -3.99 10.79
C SER A 311 -10.98 -4.77 11.68
N ARG A 312 -10.54 -5.92 12.25
CA ARG A 312 -11.27 -6.67 13.28
C ARG A 312 -10.41 -6.75 14.53
N LEU A 313 -10.88 -6.13 15.61
CA LEU A 313 -10.23 -6.21 16.92
C LEU A 313 -10.94 -7.25 17.80
N PHE A 314 -10.19 -8.22 18.31
CA PHE A 314 -10.63 -9.19 19.29
C PHE A 314 -9.93 -8.91 20.62
N VAL A 315 -10.69 -8.63 21.67
CA VAL A 315 -10.16 -8.32 22.99
C VAL A 315 -10.62 -9.37 23.98
N GLN A 316 -9.72 -9.89 24.81
CA GLN A 316 -10.13 -10.80 25.87
C GLN A 316 -11.08 -10.09 26.83
N GLU A 317 -12.19 -10.75 27.19
CA GLU A 317 -13.33 -10.14 27.90
C GLU A 317 -12.91 -9.45 29.21
N SER A 318 -11.96 -10.03 29.94
CA SER A 318 -11.45 -9.49 31.21
C SER A 318 -10.82 -8.11 31.13
N VAL A 319 -10.35 -7.68 29.93
CA VAL A 319 -9.69 -6.38 29.72
C VAL A 319 -10.39 -5.51 28.67
N ALA A 320 -11.54 -5.95 28.16
CA ALA A 320 -12.22 -5.29 27.04
C ALA A 320 -12.57 -3.83 27.34
N ASP A 321 -13.19 -3.55 28.48
CA ASP A 321 -13.58 -2.19 28.87
C ASP A 321 -12.37 -1.26 29.01
N LEU A 322 -11.26 -1.76 29.55
CA LEU A 322 -10.01 -1.01 29.67
C LEU A 322 -9.45 -0.65 28.30
N VAL A 323 -9.35 -1.64 27.41
CA VAL A 323 -8.80 -1.44 26.05
C VAL A 323 -9.69 -0.48 25.26
N ILE A 324 -11.01 -0.66 25.27
CA ILE A 324 -11.96 0.18 24.54
C ILE A 324 -11.89 1.63 25.04
N ARG A 325 -11.86 1.86 26.35
CA ARG A 325 -11.72 3.18 26.94
C ARG A 325 -10.42 3.86 26.47
N LYS A 326 -9.26 3.21 26.66
CA LYS A 326 -7.96 3.74 26.24
C LYS A 326 -7.90 3.99 24.74
N LEU A 327 -8.49 3.13 23.92
CA LEU A 327 -8.59 3.30 22.48
C LEU A 327 -9.42 4.55 22.13
N LYS A 328 -10.60 4.72 22.74
CA LYS A 328 -11.42 5.92 22.53
C LYS A 328 -10.68 7.19 22.95
N ASP A 329 -10.00 7.20 24.10
CA ASP A 329 -9.20 8.34 24.57
C ASP A 329 -8.09 8.67 23.55
N ARG A 330 -7.37 7.68 23.07
CA ARG A 330 -6.32 7.87 22.07
C ARG A 330 -6.86 8.35 20.73
N MET A 331 -8.00 7.83 20.28
CA MET A 331 -8.65 8.26 19.04
C MET A 331 -9.11 9.73 19.08
N GLN A 332 -9.44 10.28 20.26
CA GLN A 332 -9.77 11.70 20.40
C GLN A 332 -8.59 12.62 20.11
N THR A 333 -7.36 12.14 20.20
CA THR A 333 -6.15 12.91 19.94
C THR A 333 -5.69 12.86 18.48
N LEU A 334 -6.34 12.03 17.64
CA LEU A 334 -5.99 11.91 16.22
C LEU A 334 -6.44 13.16 15.45
N ILE A 335 -5.53 13.67 14.64
CA ILE A 335 -5.77 14.84 13.77
C ILE A 335 -6.10 14.34 12.36
N VAL A 336 -7.33 14.60 11.91
CA VAL A 336 -7.76 14.40 10.52
C VAL A 336 -7.62 15.73 9.79
N GLY A 337 -6.81 15.79 8.74
CA GLY A 337 -6.53 17.08 8.12
C GLY A 337 -5.74 17.02 6.81
N ASP A 338 -5.21 18.20 6.44
CA ASP A 338 -4.39 18.34 5.24
C ASP A 338 -3.22 17.33 5.27
N PRO A 339 -3.09 16.45 4.27
CA PRO A 339 -1.99 15.51 4.18
C PRO A 339 -0.60 16.15 4.24
N MET A 340 -0.50 17.41 3.80
CA MET A 340 0.77 18.14 3.77
C MET A 340 1.16 18.73 5.15
N ASP A 341 0.25 18.80 6.12
CA ASP A 341 0.60 19.18 7.48
C ASP A 341 1.27 18.02 8.22
N LYS A 342 2.47 18.27 8.74
CA LYS A 342 3.26 17.28 9.48
C LYS A 342 2.61 16.82 10.79
N ASN A 343 1.58 17.52 11.26
CA ASN A 343 0.80 17.14 12.45
C ASN A 343 -0.39 16.24 12.10
N THR A 344 -0.76 16.11 10.83
CA THR A 344 -1.87 15.27 10.39
C THR A 344 -1.56 13.79 10.62
N ASP A 345 -2.45 13.10 11.33
CA ASP A 345 -2.38 11.64 11.53
C ASP A 345 -3.12 10.90 10.40
N ILE A 346 -4.29 11.38 10.01
CA ILE A 346 -5.16 10.78 9.00
C ILE A 346 -5.41 11.81 7.90
N GLY A 347 -4.94 11.51 6.71
CA GLY A 347 -5.10 12.33 5.52
C GLY A 347 -6.46 12.16 4.84
N ALA A 348 -6.53 12.52 3.56
CA ALA A 348 -7.73 12.40 2.75
C ALA A 348 -7.89 10.98 2.21
N ILE A 349 -9.13 10.52 2.12
CA ILE A 349 -9.52 9.29 1.39
C ILE A 349 -9.19 9.49 -0.09
N ASN A 350 -8.60 8.49 -0.73
CA ASN A 350 -8.03 8.61 -2.07
C ASN A 350 -9.00 9.14 -3.15
N SER A 351 -10.27 8.82 -3.07
CA SER A 351 -11.27 9.24 -4.05
C SER A 351 -12.66 9.39 -3.45
N LYS A 352 -13.53 10.12 -4.16
CA LYS A 352 -14.95 10.22 -3.77
C LYS A 352 -15.64 8.86 -3.76
N GLU A 353 -15.36 8.03 -4.74
CA GLU A 353 -15.92 6.67 -4.82
C GLU A 353 -15.57 5.83 -3.58
N GLN A 354 -14.32 5.89 -3.14
CA GLN A 354 -13.89 5.19 -1.93
C GLN A 354 -14.52 5.79 -0.67
N LEU A 355 -14.67 7.12 -0.58
CA LEU A 355 -15.37 7.78 0.53
C LEU A 355 -16.85 7.37 0.58
N ASP A 356 -17.53 7.33 -0.56
CA ASP A 356 -18.93 6.91 -0.65
C ASP A 356 -19.07 5.45 -0.19
N LYS A 357 -18.18 4.54 -0.64
CA LYS A 357 -18.14 3.15 -0.18
C LYS A 357 -17.98 3.06 1.35
N ILE A 358 -17.06 3.83 1.94
CA ILE A 358 -16.87 3.84 3.39
C ILE A 358 -18.17 4.29 4.09
N ASN A 359 -18.76 5.38 3.64
CA ASN A 359 -20.00 5.91 4.21
C ASN A 359 -21.17 4.92 4.12
N ASP A 360 -21.27 4.15 3.03
CA ASP A 360 -22.28 3.11 2.89
C ASP A 360 -22.08 1.99 3.91
N TYR A 361 -20.82 1.56 4.16
CA TYR A 361 -20.55 0.58 5.22
C TYR A 361 -20.81 1.12 6.63
N LEU A 362 -20.61 2.42 6.89
CA LEU A 362 -21.00 3.02 8.17
C LEU A 362 -22.52 2.92 8.39
N LYS A 363 -23.34 3.18 7.36
CA LYS A 363 -24.80 3.01 7.43
C LYS A 363 -25.17 1.55 7.63
N ILE A 364 -24.61 0.64 6.82
CA ILE A 364 -24.87 -0.80 6.93
C ILE A 364 -24.58 -1.30 8.35
N GLY A 365 -23.46 -0.90 8.96
CA GLY A 365 -23.12 -1.33 10.33
C GLY A 365 -24.18 -0.92 11.36
N VAL A 366 -24.73 0.29 11.24
CA VAL A 366 -25.82 0.78 12.10
C VAL A 366 -27.12 0.05 11.81
N GLU A 367 -27.47 -0.15 10.55
CA GLU A 367 -28.68 -0.86 10.11
C GLU A 367 -28.69 -2.33 10.54
N GLU A 368 -27.51 -2.97 10.61
CA GLU A 368 -27.34 -4.32 11.12
C GLU A 368 -27.33 -4.39 12.67
N GLY A 369 -27.49 -3.24 13.37
CA GLY A 369 -27.64 -3.15 14.82
C GLY A 369 -26.32 -2.99 15.60
N ALA A 370 -25.21 -2.72 14.96
CA ALA A 370 -23.97 -2.42 15.63
C ALA A 370 -23.96 -0.99 16.21
N GLU A 371 -23.34 -0.82 17.39
CA GLU A 371 -23.14 0.50 18.00
C GLU A 371 -21.96 1.21 17.37
N MET A 372 -22.23 2.30 16.65
CA MET A 372 -21.19 3.14 16.03
C MET A 372 -20.70 4.23 17.00
N TRP A 373 -19.39 4.34 17.17
CA TRP A 373 -18.75 5.45 17.84
C TRP A 373 -17.70 6.08 16.95
N GLN A 374 -17.68 7.42 16.91
CA GLN A 374 -16.71 8.20 16.15
C GLN A 374 -15.99 9.20 17.05
N SER A 375 -14.71 9.46 16.79
CA SER A 375 -14.01 10.53 17.49
C SER A 375 -14.64 11.90 17.19
N GLY A 376 -14.60 12.81 18.18
CA GLY A 376 -15.09 14.17 18.05
C GLY A 376 -14.18 15.10 17.23
N CYS A 377 -13.14 14.58 16.54
CA CYS A 377 -12.18 15.36 15.78
C CYS A 377 -12.87 16.19 14.69
N ALA A 378 -12.39 17.42 14.49
CA ALA A 378 -12.79 18.21 13.34
C ALA A 378 -12.27 17.56 12.05
N ILE A 379 -13.05 17.65 10.99
CA ILE A 379 -12.61 17.27 9.64
C ILE A 379 -12.70 18.48 8.71
N PRO A 380 -11.83 18.62 7.71
CA PRO A 380 -11.91 19.66 6.70
C PRO A 380 -13.25 19.63 5.96
N LYS A 381 -13.74 20.81 5.55
CA LYS A 381 -15.00 20.95 4.79
C LYS A 381 -14.87 20.54 3.33
N ASN A 382 -13.69 20.74 2.75
CA ASN A 382 -13.36 20.40 1.37
C ASN A 382 -12.41 19.21 1.36
N GLY A 383 -12.47 18.39 0.31
CA GLY A 383 -11.70 17.15 0.19
C GLY A 383 -12.45 15.94 0.74
N TYR A 384 -11.87 14.77 0.50
CA TYR A 384 -12.49 13.48 0.84
C TYR A 384 -12.00 13.01 2.21
N TYR A 385 -12.71 13.35 3.28
CA TYR A 385 -12.30 13.02 4.65
C TYR A 385 -13.31 12.14 5.37
N CYS A 386 -12.82 11.23 6.20
CA CYS A 386 -13.62 10.36 7.03
C CYS A 386 -13.10 10.36 8.48
N ARG A 387 -14.01 10.39 9.47
CA ARG A 387 -13.65 10.26 10.87
C ARG A 387 -13.22 8.84 11.20
N PRO A 388 -12.20 8.65 12.05
CA PRO A 388 -11.90 7.34 12.60
C PRO A 388 -13.10 6.81 13.39
N THR A 389 -13.53 5.60 13.05
CA THR A 389 -14.78 5.01 13.51
C THR A 389 -14.55 3.63 14.11
N ILE A 390 -15.20 3.32 15.22
CA ILE A 390 -15.28 1.98 15.77
C ILE A 390 -16.73 1.52 15.87
N PHE A 391 -16.94 0.21 15.68
CA PHE A 391 -18.20 -0.46 15.91
C PHE A 391 -18.09 -1.42 17.09
N LEU A 392 -19.02 -1.31 18.02
CA LEU A 392 -19.16 -2.17 19.19
C LEU A 392 -20.39 -3.07 19.02
N HIS A 393 -20.48 -4.11 19.84
CA HIS A 393 -21.61 -5.07 19.84
C HIS A 393 -21.87 -5.72 18.47
N VAL A 394 -20.77 -5.99 17.76
CA VAL A 394 -20.85 -6.63 16.43
C VAL A 394 -20.84 -8.15 16.54
N SER A 395 -21.61 -8.82 15.69
CA SER A 395 -21.59 -10.28 15.51
C SER A 395 -20.65 -10.68 14.34
N GLN A 396 -20.31 -11.97 14.28
CA GLN A 396 -19.53 -12.54 13.18
C GLN A 396 -20.24 -12.45 11.82
N SER A 397 -21.58 -12.31 11.80
CA SER A 397 -22.39 -12.24 10.57
C SER A 397 -22.51 -10.83 9.98
N HIS A 398 -22.16 -9.77 10.74
CA HIS A 398 -22.25 -8.41 10.23
C HIS A 398 -21.33 -8.21 9.02
N ARG A 399 -21.81 -7.55 8.00
CA ARG A 399 -21.04 -7.24 6.78
C ARG A 399 -19.78 -6.44 7.09
N ILE A 400 -19.85 -5.51 8.04
CA ILE A 400 -18.68 -4.74 8.51
C ILE A 400 -17.60 -5.61 9.17
N VAL A 401 -17.90 -6.86 9.56
CA VAL A 401 -16.96 -7.85 10.11
C VAL A 401 -16.42 -8.76 9.00
N GLN A 402 -17.20 -9.06 7.97
CA GLN A 402 -16.85 -10.01 6.91
C GLN A 402 -16.25 -9.35 5.67
N GLU A 403 -16.68 -8.14 5.31
CA GLU A 403 -16.33 -7.48 4.05
C GLU A 403 -15.24 -6.42 4.25
N GLU A 404 -14.42 -6.22 3.23
CA GLU A 404 -13.34 -5.24 3.22
C GLU A 404 -13.87 -3.82 2.97
N ILE A 405 -13.81 -2.95 3.98
CA ILE A 405 -14.25 -1.54 3.90
C ILE A 405 -13.18 -0.68 3.23
N PHE A 406 -11.91 -0.94 3.58
CA PHE A 406 -10.74 -0.21 3.11
C PHE A 406 -10.77 1.27 3.49
N GLY A 407 -11.04 1.53 4.77
CA GLY A 407 -11.17 2.85 5.38
C GLY A 407 -10.88 2.81 6.88
N PRO A 408 -10.92 3.96 7.57
CA PRO A 408 -10.58 4.09 9.00
C PRO A 408 -11.71 3.56 9.91
N VAL A 409 -12.09 2.30 9.74
CA VAL A 409 -13.24 1.66 10.40
C VAL A 409 -12.83 0.34 11.04
N LEU A 410 -13.04 0.22 12.35
CA LEU A 410 -12.69 -0.92 13.18
C LEU A 410 -13.93 -1.59 13.78
N ALA A 411 -14.05 -2.89 13.65
CA ALA A 411 -15.08 -3.69 14.31
C ALA A 411 -14.49 -4.41 15.53
N ILE A 412 -15.10 -4.25 16.72
CA ILE A 412 -14.58 -4.77 18.01
C ILE A 412 -15.46 -5.88 18.50
N GLN A 413 -14.84 -7.01 18.85
CA GLN A 413 -15.46 -8.19 19.45
C GLN A 413 -14.67 -8.65 20.66
N THR A 414 -15.34 -9.35 21.59
CA THR A 414 -14.68 -9.98 22.72
C THR A 414 -14.52 -11.48 22.51
N PHE A 415 -13.63 -12.08 23.30
CA PHE A 415 -13.45 -13.52 23.40
C PHE A 415 -13.06 -13.92 24.83
N ARG A 416 -13.28 -15.19 25.18
CA ARG A 416 -12.96 -15.76 26.50
C ARG A 416 -11.79 -16.71 26.46
N THR A 417 -11.70 -17.53 25.41
CA THR A 417 -10.68 -18.59 25.32
C THR A 417 -9.82 -18.43 24.05
N VAL A 418 -8.63 -19.04 24.08
CA VAL A 418 -7.73 -19.06 22.93
C VAL A 418 -8.36 -19.75 21.73
N ASP A 419 -9.06 -20.85 21.91
CA ASP A 419 -9.69 -21.59 20.82
C ASP A 419 -10.85 -20.80 20.19
N GLU A 420 -11.65 -20.11 21.01
CA GLU A 420 -12.71 -19.21 20.54
C GLU A 420 -12.15 -18.09 19.62
N VAL A 421 -11.07 -17.44 20.04
CA VAL A 421 -10.51 -16.35 19.23
C VAL A 421 -9.85 -16.85 17.94
N ILE A 422 -9.27 -18.05 17.95
CA ILE A 422 -8.75 -18.68 16.72
C ILE A 422 -9.89 -18.94 15.74
N GLU A 423 -11.01 -19.50 16.22
CA GLU A 423 -12.19 -19.75 15.40
C GLU A 423 -12.73 -18.44 14.81
N LYS A 424 -12.99 -17.43 15.65
CA LYS A 424 -13.49 -16.11 15.23
C LYS A 424 -12.55 -15.41 14.27
N ALA A 425 -11.23 -15.43 14.51
CA ALA A 425 -10.23 -14.81 13.66
C ALA A 425 -10.18 -15.46 12.26
N ASN A 426 -10.30 -16.80 12.22
CA ASN A 426 -10.28 -17.57 10.99
C ASN A 426 -11.61 -17.56 10.23
N ASN A 427 -12.71 -17.12 10.85
CA ASN A 427 -14.05 -17.04 10.24
C ASN A 427 -14.17 -15.82 9.32
N THR A 428 -13.49 -15.88 8.19
CA THR A 428 -13.48 -14.87 7.14
C THR A 428 -13.04 -15.53 5.82
N PRO A 429 -13.46 -15.05 4.65
CA PRO A 429 -12.95 -15.51 3.37
C PRO A 429 -11.48 -15.11 3.15
N PHE A 430 -10.96 -14.18 3.91
CA PHE A 430 -9.62 -13.63 3.78
C PHE A 430 -8.58 -14.35 4.66
N GLY A 431 -7.29 -14.14 4.34
CA GLY A 431 -6.19 -14.71 5.10
C GLY A 431 -4.86 -14.00 4.84
N LEU A 432 -4.86 -12.65 4.83
CA LEU A 432 -3.64 -11.89 4.52
C LEU A 432 -2.74 -11.75 5.75
N SER A 433 -3.27 -11.21 6.85
CA SER A 433 -2.47 -10.95 8.05
C SER A 433 -3.27 -11.06 9.34
N ALA A 434 -2.54 -11.11 10.47
CA ALA A 434 -3.07 -10.99 11.82
C ALA A 434 -2.01 -10.36 12.76
N GLY A 435 -2.46 -9.83 13.90
CA GLY A 435 -1.60 -9.35 14.98
C GLY A 435 -2.01 -9.94 16.31
N VAL A 436 -1.04 -10.25 17.17
CA VAL A 436 -1.27 -10.85 18.49
C VAL A 436 -0.49 -10.07 19.54
N TRP A 437 -1.16 -9.66 20.61
CA TRP A 437 -0.54 -9.03 21.79
C TRP A 437 -0.73 -9.89 23.02
N THR A 438 0.36 -10.38 23.61
CA THR A 438 0.44 -11.20 24.81
C THR A 438 1.91 -11.27 25.28
N ASP A 439 2.13 -11.38 26.58
CA ASP A 439 3.45 -11.60 27.17
C ASP A 439 3.89 -13.09 27.14
N LYS A 440 2.98 -13.99 26.74
CA LYS A 440 3.27 -15.44 26.75
C LYS A 440 3.72 -15.95 25.39
N GLY A 441 5.00 -16.28 25.24
CA GLY A 441 5.55 -16.86 24.02
C GLY A 441 4.85 -18.13 23.57
N SER A 442 4.34 -18.96 24.50
CA SER A 442 3.56 -20.16 24.18
C SER A 442 2.23 -19.84 23.49
N LYS A 443 1.55 -18.74 23.87
CA LYS A 443 0.35 -18.27 23.16
C LYS A 443 0.70 -17.80 21.76
N ILE A 444 1.79 -17.02 21.60
CA ILE A 444 2.27 -16.56 20.29
C ILE A 444 2.52 -17.76 19.38
N PHE A 445 3.29 -18.75 19.86
CA PHE A 445 3.59 -19.96 19.08
C PHE A 445 2.34 -20.73 18.68
N ASN A 446 1.39 -20.93 19.60
CA ASN A 446 0.13 -21.62 19.31
C ASN A 446 -0.70 -20.87 18.25
N LEU A 447 -0.83 -19.54 18.39
CA LEU A 447 -1.62 -18.70 17.48
C LEU A 447 -0.99 -18.63 16.09
N THR A 448 0.34 -18.48 15.99
CA THR A 448 1.04 -18.45 14.68
C THR A 448 0.88 -19.73 13.88
N ASN A 449 0.71 -20.87 14.55
CA ASN A 449 0.47 -22.15 13.88
C ASN A 449 -1.01 -22.37 13.50
N LYS A 450 -1.96 -21.72 14.17
CA LYS A 450 -3.41 -21.98 13.99
C LYS A 450 -4.14 -20.89 13.21
N LEU A 451 -3.65 -19.66 13.21
CA LEU A 451 -4.23 -18.56 12.42
C LEU A 451 -3.95 -18.76 10.92
N ARG A 452 -5.00 -18.67 10.13
CA ARG A 452 -4.93 -18.81 8.66
C ARG A 452 -4.62 -17.47 7.99
N ALA A 453 -3.44 -16.91 8.31
CA ALA A 453 -2.94 -15.65 7.81
C ALA A 453 -1.51 -15.82 7.28
N GLY A 454 -1.20 -15.14 6.17
CA GLY A 454 0.13 -15.24 5.54
C GLY A 454 1.22 -14.53 6.32
N VAL A 455 0.85 -13.47 7.08
CA VAL A 455 1.75 -12.73 7.97
C VAL A 455 1.10 -12.60 9.34
N ILE A 456 1.84 -12.89 10.40
CA ILE A 456 1.37 -12.72 11.78
C ILE A 456 2.42 -11.92 12.55
N TRP A 457 2.01 -10.75 13.05
CA TRP A 457 2.83 -9.93 13.91
C TRP A 457 2.58 -10.25 15.39
N ALA A 458 3.63 -10.28 16.19
CA ALA A 458 3.56 -10.47 17.63
C ALA A 458 4.06 -9.21 18.36
N ASN A 459 3.21 -8.60 19.20
CA ASN A 459 3.46 -7.37 19.97
C ASN A 459 3.92 -6.19 19.10
N THR A 460 3.50 -6.17 17.85
CA THR A 460 3.72 -5.10 16.87
C THR A 460 2.69 -5.21 15.74
N TYR A 461 2.65 -4.22 14.83
CA TYR A 461 1.82 -4.25 13.61
C TYR A 461 2.45 -3.40 12.50
N ASN A 462 2.15 -3.69 11.22
CA ASN A 462 2.63 -2.95 10.05
C ASN A 462 4.16 -2.79 10.00
N LYS A 463 4.92 -3.77 10.52
CA LYS A 463 6.37 -3.81 10.38
C LYS A 463 6.73 -4.54 9.10
N PHE A 464 7.06 -3.76 8.09
CA PHE A 464 7.48 -4.25 6.78
C PHE A 464 8.99 -4.16 6.64
N ASP A 465 9.56 -5.19 6.02
CA ASP A 465 10.99 -5.26 5.72
C ASP A 465 11.18 -5.95 4.36
N PRO A 466 12.08 -5.44 3.50
CA PRO A 466 12.33 -6.03 2.19
C PRO A 466 12.75 -7.50 2.23
N THR A 467 13.31 -7.96 3.35
CA THR A 467 13.77 -9.35 3.56
C THR A 467 12.65 -10.30 3.96
N SER A 468 11.49 -9.76 4.39
CA SER A 468 10.36 -10.55 4.85
C SER A 468 9.40 -10.88 3.71
N PRO A 469 8.98 -12.15 3.57
CA PRO A 469 7.96 -12.50 2.60
C PRO A 469 6.58 -11.97 3.05
N PHE A 470 5.79 -11.55 2.07
CA PHE A 470 4.42 -11.09 2.27
C PHE A 470 3.48 -11.76 1.26
N GLY A 471 2.26 -12.09 1.70
CA GLY A 471 1.22 -12.66 0.83
C GLY A 471 0.18 -13.44 1.62
N GLY A 472 -0.98 -13.65 0.98
CA GLY A 472 -2.16 -14.18 1.62
C GLY A 472 -2.40 -15.67 1.43
N TYR A 473 -3.42 -16.14 2.15
CA TYR A 473 -4.16 -17.39 1.94
C TYR A 473 -5.60 -17.08 1.54
N LYS A 474 -6.36 -18.11 1.17
CA LYS A 474 -7.78 -18.01 0.81
C LYS A 474 -8.01 -16.95 -0.29
N GLU A 475 -9.03 -16.10 -0.14
CA GLU A 475 -9.37 -15.05 -1.11
C GLU A 475 -8.42 -13.83 -1.06
N SER A 476 -7.44 -13.79 -0.14
CA SER A 476 -6.38 -12.78 -0.15
C SER A 476 -5.30 -13.04 -1.21
N GLY A 477 -5.43 -14.11 -1.97
CA GLY A 477 -4.57 -14.38 -3.12
C GLY A 477 -3.57 -15.50 -2.92
N PHE A 478 -2.56 -15.54 -3.79
CA PHE A 478 -1.53 -16.56 -3.80
C PHE A 478 -0.21 -16.05 -4.37
N GLY A 479 0.86 -16.76 -4.07
CA GLY A 479 2.22 -16.31 -4.28
C GLY A 479 2.77 -15.61 -3.04
N ARG A 480 3.99 -15.13 -3.14
CA ARG A 480 4.62 -14.27 -2.12
C ARG A 480 5.42 -13.18 -2.80
N GLU A 481 5.35 -11.98 -2.25
CA GLU A 481 6.18 -10.85 -2.62
C GLU A 481 7.09 -10.49 -1.42
N GLY A 482 8.19 -9.78 -1.65
CA GLY A 482 9.17 -9.53 -0.59
C GLY A 482 10.03 -10.75 -0.25
N GLY A 483 11.14 -10.52 0.45
CA GLY A 483 12.08 -11.56 0.85
C GLY A 483 12.65 -12.37 -0.30
N LEU A 484 13.31 -13.45 0.06
CA LEU A 484 13.79 -14.45 -0.90
C LEU A 484 12.65 -15.07 -1.71
N HIS A 485 11.48 -15.25 -1.08
CA HIS A 485 10.30 -15.81 -1.70
C HIS A 485 9.79 -14.97 -2.87
N GLY A 486 10.01 -13.65 -2.85
CA GLY A 486 9.64 -12.73 -3.92
C GLY A 486 10.39 -12.96 -5.24
N LEU A 487 11.51 -13.70 -5.24
CA LEU A 487 12.24 -14.09 -6.45
C LEU A 487 11.57 -15.27 -7.17
N MET A 488 11.00 -16.20 -6.41
CA MET A 488 10.42 -17.46 -6.93
C MET A 488 9.43 -17.25 -8.08
N PRO A 489 8.49 -16.30 -8.01
CA PRO A 489 7.52 -16.08 -9.08
C PRO A 489 8.14 -15.55 -10.39
N TYR A 490 9.37 -15.08 -10.37
CA TYR A 490 10.07 -14.46 -11.50
C TYR A 490 11.10 -15.36 -12.17
N VAL A 491 11.23 -16.61 -11.73
CA VAL A 491 12.18 -17.56 -12.28
C VAL A 491 11.51 -18.86 -12.71
N ASN A 492 12.11 -19.53 -13.70
CA ASN A 492 11.89 -20.93 -14.04
C ASN A 492 13.07 -21.73 -13.47
N LEU A 493 12.79 -22.73 -12.67
CA LEU A 493 13.76 -23.63 -12.07
C LEU A 493 13.79 -24.92 -12.85
N LYS A 494 14.96 -25.30 -13.41
CA LYS A 494 15.21 -26.53 -14.14
C LYS A 494 16.15 -27.44 -13.37
#